data_76100fadf16623007409eea30d26171f
#
_entry.id   76100fadf16623007409eea30d26171f
#
_cell.length_a   1.000
_cell.length_b   1.000
_cell.length_c   1.000
_cell.angle_alpha   90.00
_cell.angle_beta   90.00
_cell.angle_gamma   90.00
#
_symmetry.space_group_name_H-M   'P 1'
#
loop_
_entity.id
_entity.type
_entity.pdbx_description
1 polymer ?
#
loop_
_entity_poly.entity_id
_entity_poly.type
_entity_poly.pdbx_seq_one_letter_code
_entity_poly.pdbx_strand_id
1 'polypeptide(L)'
;HPTCIRSMDVSVLGVAGGSMVQVKSNTVVGVGPRSAHIAGLKYSCYAPIDDLSTGEIIFVKPKPNDIEEYVAIKCKNETYAITNTCAANALGRIPEGDYSYSDPATAKRALEILGKKLGISGAQVALSILQNASFDITNEVTKIIKEFELEKSKVKIVGGGGGASVLAPFVAEQLQLQYDKADYAEVISSIGVASSMMQEQLEETV
;
A
#
# COMPACT_ATOMS: atom_id res chain seq x y z
N HIS A 1 28.73 -1.09 -12.75
CA HIS A 1 29.60 -2.26 -12.95
C HIS A 1 28.73 -3.52 -12.89
N PRO A 2 28.84 -4.46 -13.87
CA PRO A 2 28.12 -5.71 -13.80
C PRO A 2 28.66 -6.50 -12.60
N THR A 3 27.76 -6.98 -11.75
CA THR A 3 28.10 -7.86 -10.63
C THR A 3 27.98 -9.31 -11.09
N CYS A 4 28.92 -10.16 -10.68
CA CYS A 4 28.87 -11.60 -10.97
C CYS A 4 27.92 -12.36 -10.03
N ILE A 5 27.20 -11.66 -9.15
CA ILE A 5 26.26 -12.25 -8.20
C ILE A 5 24.93 -12.49 -8.93
N ARG A 6 24.48 -13.75 -8.94
CA ARG A 6 23.12 -14.07 -9.41
C ARG A 6 22.12 -13.57 -8.38
N SER A 7 21.34 -12.58 -8.74
CA SER A 7 20.21 -12.09 -7.95
C SER A 7 18.94 -12.11 -8.77
N MET A 8 17.80 -12.13 -8.09
CA MET A 8 16.54 -11.85 -8.76
C MET A 8 16.50 -10.38 -9.19
N ASP A 9 15.86 -10.12 -10.32
CA ASP A 9 15.58 -8.75 -10.74
C ASP A 9 14.51 -8.15 -9.79
N VAL A 10 14.84 -7.04 -9.14
CA VAL A 10 14.02 -6.44 -8.09
C VAL A 10 13.88 -4.95 -8.33
N SER A 11 12.64 -4.51 -8.53
CA SER A 11 12.28 -3.09 -8.51
C SER A 11 11.68 -2.71 -7.16
N VAL A 12 12.16 -1.63 -6.57
CA VAL A 12 11.69 -1.13 -5.27
C VAL A 12 10.85 0.13 -5.47
N LEU A 13 9.59 0.07 -5.07
CA LEU A 13 8.66 1.19 -5.11
C LEU A 13 8.26 1.59 -3.69
N GLY A 14 8.19 2.90 -3.43
CA GLY A 14 7.89 3.45 -2.12
C GLY A 14 6.40 3.38 -1.73
N VAL A 15 5.69 2.30 -2.07
CA VAL A 15 4.26 2.15 -1.84
C VAL A 15 3.90 0.77 -1.31
N ALA A 16 3.04 0.73 -0.28
CA ALA A 16 2.53 -0.49 0.33
C ALA A 16 1.17 -0.23 0.98
N GLY A 17 0.55 -1.23 1.61
CA GLY A 17 -0.74 -1.11 2.28
C GLY A 17 -0.81 0.04 3.30
N GLY A 18 0.27 0.25 4.06
CA GLY A 18 0.38 1.29 5.08
C GLY A 18 0.81 2.67 4.58
N SER A 19 1.03 2.87 3.29
CA SER A 19 1.44 4.16 2.74
C SER A 19 0.34 5.21 2.91
N MET A 20 0.75 6.40 3.37
CA MET A 20 -0.14 7.52 3.66
C MET A 20 -0.47 8.32 2.40
N VAL A 21 -1.61 8.96 2.41
CA VAL A 21 -2.18 9.71 1.29
C VAL A 21 -1.73 11.16 1.29
N GLN A 22 -1.39 11.68 0.12
CA GLN A 22 -1.09 13.08 -0.14
C GLN A 22 -2.25 13.75 -0.85
N VAL A 23 -2.61 14.95 -0.39
CA VAL A 23 -3.67 15.77 -1.00
C VAL A 23 -3.15 17.18 -1.24
N LYS A 24 -3.37 17.68 -2.45
CA LYS A 24 -3.10 19.08 -2.83
C LYS A 24 -4.30 19.60 -3.62
N SER A 25 -4.71 20.84 -3.39
CA SER A 25 -5.83 21.48 -4.10
C SER A 25 -7.12 20.62 -4.13
N ASN A 26 -7.48 20.04 -3.00
CA ASN A 26 -8.62 19.14 -2.83
C ASN A 26 -8.61 17.87 -3.73
N THR A 27 -7.44 17.42 -4.13
CA THR A 27 -7.28 16.22 -4.96
C THR A 27 -6.22 15.31 -4.35
N VAL A 28 -6.44 14.00 -4.42
CA VAL A 28 -5.42 13.00 -4.11
C VAL A 28 -4.35 13.06 -5.19
N VAL A 29 -3.11 13.41 -4.81
CA VAL A 29 -2.00 13.61 -5.76
C VAL A 29 -0.92 12.54 -5.66
N GLY A 30 -0.97 11.71 -4.61
CA GLY A 30 -0.01 10.64 -4.42
C GLY A 30 -0.26 9.82 -3.18
N VAL A 31 0.42 8.69 -3.08
CA VAL A 31 0.39 7.79 -1.92
C VAL A 31 1.81 7.28 -1.64
N GLY A 32 2.26 7.42 -0.40
CA GLY A 32 3.65 7.12 -0.02
C GLY A 32 4.60 8.29 -0.37
N PRO A 33 5.93 8.10 -0.24
CA PRO A 33 6.60 6.90 0.28
C PRO A 33 6.51 6.74 1.82
N ARG A 34 5.97 7.72 2.55
CA ARG A 34 5.81 7.60 3.99
C ARG A 34 4.65 6.71 4.36
N SER A 35 4.84 5.86 5.36
CA SER A 35 3.82 5.00 5.93
C SER A 35 3.31 5.53 7.27
N ALA A 36 2.11 5.12 7.66
CA ALA A 36 1.54 5.42 8.96
C ALA A 36 2.44 4.95 10.11
N HIS A 37 3.15 3.82 9.93
CA HIS A 37 4.11 3.32 10.91
C HIS A 37 5.26 4.31 11.16
N ILE A 38 5.82 4.89 10.09
CA ILE A 38 6.89 5.90 10.21
C ILE A 38 6.37 7.17 10.91
N ALA A 39 5.11 7.51 10.70
CA ALA A 39 4.46 8.63 11.36
C ALA A 39 4.05 8.34 12.82
N GLY A 40 4.17 7.10 13.29
CA GLY A 40 3.68 6.67 14.60
C GLY A 40 2.15 6.68 14.71
N LEU A 41 1.43 6.57 13.59
CA LEU A 41 -0.03 6.64 13.54
C LEU A 41 -0.65 5.26 13.27
N LYS A 42 -1.80 5.02 13.89
CA LYS A 42 -2.67 3.87 13.57
C LYS A 42 -3.46 4.16 12.29
N TYR A 43 -3.92 3.10 11.61
CA TYR A 43 -4.76 3.25 10.41
C TYR A 43 -6.19 3.59 10.80
N SER A 44 -6.80 4.52 10.10
CA SER A 44 -8.17 4.96 10.38
C SER A 44 -9.24 3.88 10.19
N CYS A 45 -8.98 2.87 9.38
CA CYS A 45 -9.88 1.73 9.22
C CYS A 45 -9.92 0.77 10.42
N TYR A 46 -8.97 0.86 11.34
CA TYR A 46 -8.95 0.12 12.61
C TYR A 46 -9.32 0.99 13.82
N ALA A 47 -9.74 2.24 13.60
CA ALA A 47 -10.21 3.10 14.67
C ALA A 47 -11.55 2.60 15.24
N PRO A 48 -11.86 2.84 16.51
CA PRO A 48 -13.24 2.77 16.98
C PRO A 48 -14.12 3.71 16.16
N ILE A 49 -15.24 3.21 15.64
CA ILE A 49 -16.11 4.01 14.75
C ILE A 49 -16.62 5.28 15.43
N ASP A 50 -16.85 5.22 16.73
CA ASP A 50 -17.30 6.37 17.52
C ASP A 50 -16.26 7.49 17.59
N ASP A 51 -14.96 7.15 17.60
CA ASP A 51 -13.88 8.14 17.57
C ASP A 51 -13.93 8.95 16.28
N LEU A 52 -14.25 8.32 15.16
CA LEU A 52 -14.36 8.98 13.86
C LEU A 52 -15.54 9.95 13.75
N SER A 53 -16.50 9.92 14.70
CA SER A 53 -17.66 10.82 14.69
C SER A 53 -17.27 12.29 14.79
N THR A 54 -16.16 12.59 15.49
CA THR A 54 -15.61 13.94 15.70
C THR A 54 -14.34 14.20 14.88
N GLY A 55 -14.04 13.31 13.93
CA GLY A 55 -12.80 13.35 13.17
C GLY A 55 -12.72 14.54 12.21
N GLU A 56 -11.59 15.22 12.21
CA GLU A 56 -11.26 16.31 11.31
C GLU A 56 -10.00 16.01 10.52
N ILE A 57 -9.96 16.40 9.25
CA ILE A 57 -8.77 16.24 8.41
C ILE A 57 -7.72 17.27 8.81
N ILE A 58 -6.54 16.76 9.14
CA ILE A 58 -5.31 17.53 9.35
C ILE A 58 -4.23 17.08 8.38
N PHE A 59 -3.20 17.90 8.24
CA PHE A 59 -1.99 17.57 7.48
C PHE A 59 -0.84 17.35 8.46
N VAL A 60 -0.06 16.30 8.22
CA VAL A 60 1.05 15.89 9.08
C VAL A 60 2.30 15.65 8.27
N LYS A 61 3.46 15.91 8.87
CA LYS A 61 4.77 15.53 8.35
C LYS A 61 5.28 14.36 9.19
N PRO A 62 5.37 13.13 8.63
CA PRO A 62 5.85 11.96 9.37
C PRO A 62 7.25 12.14 9.97
N LYS A 63 8.09 12.94 9.31
CA LYS A 63 9.39 13.38 9.82
C LYS A 63 9.51 14.90 9.70
N PRO A 64 10.23 15.58 10.61
CA PRO A 64 10.37 17.04 10.61
C PRO A 64 10.88 17.63 9.30
N ASN A 65 11.74 16.89 8.61
CA ASN A 65 12.37 17.34 7.36
C ASN A 65 11.61 16.87 6.10
N ASP A 66 10.44 16.25 6.23
CA ASP A 66 9.65 15.88 5.08
C ASP A 66 9.13 17.13 4.35
N ILE A 67 9.29 17.15 3.04
CA ILE A 67 8.78 18.23 2.17
C ILE A 67 7.27 18.08 2.04
N GLU A 68 6.81 16.84 1.83
CA GLU A 68 5.42 16.53 1.59
C GLU A 68 4.64 16.36 2.89
N GLU A 69 3.38 16.80 2.85
CA GLU A 69 2.41 16.61 3.91
C GLU A 69 1.44 15.50 3.55
N TYR A 70 1.01 14.77 4.56
CA TYR A 70 0.11 13.63 4.43
C TYR A 70 -1.16 13.87 5.20
N VAL A 71 -2.28 13.38 4.70
CA VAL A 71 -3.56 13.51 5.41
C VAL A 71 -3.67 12.53 6.57
N ALA A 72 -4.22 13.03 7.68
CA ALA A 72 -4.60 12.24 8.83
C ALA A 72 -5.95 12.73 9.37
N ILE A 73 -6.61 11.90 10.17
CA ILE A 73 -7.85 12.23 10.86
C ILE A 73 -7.51 12.47 12.33
N LYS A 74 -7.65 13.70 12.78
CA LYS A 74 -7.54 14.05 14.19
C LYS A 74 -8.88 13.84 14.87
N CYS A 75 -8.91 12.95 15.83
CA CYS A 75 -10.04 12.69 16.71
C CYS A 75 -9.77 13.25 18.11
N LYS A 76 -10.75 13.14 19.01
CA LYS A 76 -10.63 13.64 20.38
C LYS A 76 -9.44 13.03 21.14
N ASN A 77 -9.23 11.73 20.99
CA ASN A 77 -8.26 10.98 21.79
C ASN A 77 -7.00 10.58 21.00
N GLU A 78 -7.10 10.45 19.68
CA GLU A 78 -6.04 9.92 18.84
C GLU A 78 -6.06 10.53 17.44
N THR A 79 -4.95 10.38 16.72
CA THR A 79 -4.83 10.76 15.30
C THR A 79 -4.59 9.50 14.48
N TYR A 80 -5.35 9.36 13.38
CA TYR A 80 -5.32 8.18 12.52
C TYR A 80 -4.87 8.55 11.11
N ALA A 81 -4.01 7.71 10.53
CA ALA A 81 -3.60 7.86 9.15
C ALA A 81 -4.64 7.29 8.17
N ILE A 82 -4.81 7.94 7.03
CA ILE A 82 -5.52 7.36 5.89
C ILE A 82 -4.49 6.69 4.99
N THR A 83 -4.71 5.41 4.67
CA THR A 83 -3.75 4.55 3.96
C THR A 83 -4.43 3.78 2.83
N ASN A 84 -3.63 3.09 2.00
CA ASN A 84 -4.16 2.15 0.99
C ASN A 84 -5.03 1.06 1.61
N THR A 85 -4.65 0.54 2.79
CA THR A 85 -5.46 -0.45 3.51
C THR A 85 -6.84 0.09 3.86
N CYS A 86 -6.94 1.35 4.28
CA CYS A 86 -8.23 1.99 4.53
C CYS A 86 -9.07 2.08 3.26
N ALA A 87 -8.47 2.47 2.14
CA ALA A 87 -9.15 2.58 0.85
C ALA A 87 -9.66 1.22 0.35
N ALA A 88 -8.82 0.18 0.41
CA ALA A 88 -9.20 -1.16 -0.03
C ALA A 88 -10.35 -1.75 0.81
N ASN A 89 -10.33 -1.58 2.14
CA ASN A 89 -11.41 -2.00 3.03
C ASN A 89 -12.71 -1.20 2.78
N ALA A 90 -12.62 0.11 2.60
CA ALA A 90 -13.79 0.94 2.31
C ALA A 90 -14.51 0.53 1.01
N LEU A 91 -13.77 0.01 0.03
CA LEU A 91 -14.32 -0.54 -1.21
C LEU A 91 -14.74 -2.01 -1.12
N GLY A 92 -14.60 -2.65 0.07
CA GLY A 92 -14.93 -4.05 0.26
C GLY A 92 -14.02 -5.02 -0.52
N ARG A 93 -12.79 -4.62 -0.80
CA ARG A 93 -11.83 -5.41 -1.60
C ARG A 93 -11.03 -6.41 -0.78
N ILE A 94 -11.04 -6.27 0.53
CA ILE A 94 -10.33 -7.17 1.46
C ILE A 94 -11.34 -8.18 2.00
N PRO A 95 -11.16 -9.48 1.79
CA PRO A 95 -12.06 -10.50 2.31
C PRO A 95 -11.96 -10.59 3.84
N GLU A 96 -13.06 -10.94 4.47
CA GLU A 96 -13.09 -11.23 5.91
C GLU A 96 -12.11 -12.37 6.25
N GLY A 97 -11.39 -12.21 7.37
CA GLY A 97 -10.33 -13.14 7.77
C GLY A 97 -8.96 -12.89 7.16
N ASP A 98 -8.84 -11.95 6.21
CA ASP A 98 -7.52 -11.51 5.72
C ASP A 98 -6.77 -10.70 6.78
N TYR A 99 -5.44 -10.80 6.78
CA TYR A 99 -4.59 -10.05 7.73
C TYR A 99 -4.82 -8.54 7.67
N SER A 100 -5.13 -8.00 6.49
CA SER A 100 -5.39 -6.57 6.28
C SER A 100 -6.86 -6.19 6.45
N TYR A 101 -7.74 -7.12 6.81
CA TYR A 101 -9.17 -6.84 6.93
C TYR A 101 -9.47 -5.88 8.07
N SER A 102 -10.39 -4.98 7.82
CA SER A 102 -11.04 -4.15 8.84
C SER A 102 -12.54 -4.10 8.58
N ASP A 103 -13.30 -3.69 9.60
CA ASP A 103 -14.74 -3.45 9.41
C ASP A 103 -14.98 -2.43 8.29
N PRO A 104 -15.71 -2.80 7.22
CA PRO A 104 -15.98 -1.91 6.10
C PRO A 104 -16.75 -0.65 6.47
N ALA A 105 -17.58 -0.68 7.52
CA ALA A 105 -18.31 0.51 7.97
C ALA A 105 -17.36 1.57 8.53
N THR A 106 -16.40 1.15 9.37
CA THR A 106 -15.35 2.01 9.91
C THR A 106 -14.47 2.57 8.79
N ALA A 107 -14.04 1.73 7.86
CA ALA A 107 -13.23 2.15 6.72
C ALA A 107 -13.98 3.17 5.85
N LYS A 108 -15.25 2.93 5.51
CA LYS A 108 -16.11 3.87 4.76
C LYS A 108 -16.22 5.19 5.50
N ARG A 109 -16.49 5.16 6.82
CA ARG A 109 -16.60 6.38 7.63
C ARG A 109 -15.34 7.23 7.57
N ALA A 110 -14.17 6.63 7.66
CA ALA A 110 -12.89 7.34 7.55
C ALA A 110 -12.72 8.02 6.18
N LEU A 111 -13.06 7.33 5.09
CA LEU A 111 -12.97 7.90 3.73
C LEU A 111 -14.05 8.96 3.46
N GLU A 112 -15.23 8.88 4.10
CA GLU A 112 -16.26 9.92 4.02
C GLU A 112 -15.81 11.24 4.64
N ILE A 113 -15.04 11.19 5.76
CA ILE A 113 -14.47 12.40 6.37
C ILE A 113 -13.53 13.10 5.38
N LEU A 114 -12.65 12.34 4.70
CA LEU A 114 -11.80 12.91 3.67
C LEU A 114 -12.62 13.37 2.45
N GLY A 115 -13.58 12.55 2.01
CA GLY A 115 -14.47 12.89 0.89
C GLY A 115 -15.20 14.20 1.09
N LYS A 116 -15.74 14.44 2.29
CA LYS A 116 -16.36 15.72 2.66
C LYS A 116 -15.41 16.90 2.51
N LYS A 117 -14.13 16.72 2.90
CA LYS A 117 -13.08 17.74 2.74
C LYS A 117 -12.75 18.01 1.27
N LEU A 118 -12.77 16.98 0.42
CA LEU A 118 -12.44 17.08 -1.00
C LEU A 118 -13.66 17.45 -1.88
N GLY A 119 -14.88 17.40 -1.35
CA GLY A 119 -16.10 17.64 -2.11
C GLY A 119 -16.54 16.48 -3.00
N ILE A 120 -16.11 15.24 -2.71
CA ILE A 120 -16.46 14.01 -3.42
C ILE A 120 -16.87 12.91 -2.44
N SER A 121 -17.44 11.81 -2.94
CA SER A 121 -17.82 10.68 -2.08
C SER A 121 -16.60 9.93 -1.51
N GLY A 122 -16.76 9.31 -0.34
CA GLY A 122 -15.70 8.48 0.25
C GLY A 122 -15.26 7.33 -0.66
N ALA A 123 -16.18 6.76 -1.44
CA ALA A 123 -15.86 5.73 -2.44
C ALA A 123 -14.99 6.27 -3.58
N GLN A 124 -15.26 7.48 -4.07
CA GLN A 124 -14.41 8.13 -5.08
C GLN A 124 -13.01 8.43 -4.53
N VAL A 125 -12.92 8.88 -3.26
CA VAL A 125 -11.63 9.05 -2.60
C VAL A 125 -10.86 7.73 -2.52
N ALA A 126 -11.51 6.66 -2.06
CA ALA A 126 -10.91 5.34 -1.94
C ALA A 126 -10.37 4.84 -3.30
N LEU A 127 -11.15 5.00 -4.35
CA LEU A 127 -10.72 4.62 -5.71
C LEU A 127 -9.52 5.46 -6.17
N SER A 128 -9.55 6.78 -5.98
CA SER A 128 -8.44 7.67 -6.31
C SER A 128 -7.16 7.29 -5.56
N ILE A 129 -7.26 6.90 -4.29
CA ILE A 129 -6.11 6.44 -3.50
C ILE A 129 -5.50 5.20 -4.14
N LEU A 130 -6.30 4.17 -4.43
CA LEU A 130 -5.78 2.93 -5.03
C LEU A 130 -5.22 3.17 -6.45
N GLN A 131 -5.84 4.03 -7.23
CA GLN A 131 -5.34 4.39 -8.57
C GLN A 131 -3.98 5.09 -8.51
N ASN A 132 -3.82 6.08 -7.62
CA ASN A 132 -2.53 6.75 -7.42
C ASN A 132 -1.46 5.78 -6.90
N ALA A 133 -1.80 4.94 -5.93
CA ALA A 133 -0.87 3.97 -5.36
C ALA A 133 -0.42 2.90 -6.36
N SER A 134 -1.29 2.49 -7.27
CA SER A 134 -1.00 1.43 -8.25
C SER A 134 -0.33 1.94 -9.52
N PHE A 135 -0.31 3.25 -9.76
CA PHE A 135 0.17 3.82 -11.02
C PHE A 135 1.60 3.39 -11.37
N ASP A 136 2.54 3.60 -10.46
CA ASP A 136 3.93 3.22 -10.70
C ASP A 136 4.12 1.70 -10.72
N ILE A 137 3.33 0.96 -9.93
CA ILE A 137 3.37 -0.51 -9.93
C ILE A 137 2.91 -1.06 -11.29
N THR A 138 1.80 -0.55 -11.84
CA THR A 138 1.29 -0.98 -13.14
C THR A 138 2.26 -0.66 -14.27
N ASN A 139 2.92 0.50 -14.21
CA ASN A 139 3.93 0.90 -15.18
C ASN A 139 5.15 -0.03 -15.12
N GLU A 140 5.63 -0.34 -13.91
CA GLU A 140 6.80 -1.21 -13.75
C GLU A 140 6.50 -2.66 -14.18
N VAL A 141 5.34 -3.21 -13.80
CA VAL A 141 4.91 -4.53 -14.28
C VAL A 141 4.78 -4.55 -15.81
N THR A 142 4.22 -3.51 -16.41
CA THR A 142 4.10 -3.41 -17.87
C THR A 142 5.47 -3.35 -18.55
N LYS A 143 6.41 -2.63 -17.95
CA LYS A 143 7.80 -2.55 -18.42
C LYS A 143 8.47 -3.92 -18.38
N ILE A 144 8.37 -4.64 -17.27
CA ILE A 144 8.92 -6.00 -17.09
C ILE A 144 8.34 -6.96 -18.14
N ILE A 145 7.02 -6.97 -18.32
CA ILE A 145 6.37 -7.81 -19.33
C ILE A 145 6.94 -7.55 -20.73
N LYS A 146 7.15 -6.27 -21.07
CA LYS A 146 7.68 -5.87 -22.37
C LYS A 146 9.18 -6.18 -22.51
N GLU A 147 9.98 -5.91 -21.49
CA GLU A 147 11.43 -6.09 -21.49
C GLU A 147 11.83 -7.56 -21.63
N PHE A 148 11.07 -8.43 -20.95
CA PHE A 148 11.30 -9.89 -21.02
C PHE A 148 10.44 -10.59 -22.09
N GLU A 149 9.75 -9.85 -22.94
CA GLU A 149 8.89 -10.38 -24.01
C GLU A 149 7.91 -11.45 -23.51
N LEU A 150 7.36 -11.26 -22.29
CA LEU A 150 6.47 -12.23 -21.66
C LEU A 150 5.11 -12.27 -22.36
N GLU A 151 4.61 -13.47 -22.61
CA GLU A 151 3.25 -13.67 -23.08
C GLU A 151 2.27 -13.35 -21.95
N LYS A 152 1.49 -12.27 -22.10
CA LYS A 152 0.60 -11.74 -21.05
C LYS A 152 -0.36 -12.78 -20.47
N SER A 153 -0.85 -13.71 -21.28
CA SER A 153 -1.72 -14.81 -20.86
C SER A 153 -1.07 -15.79 -19.86
N LYS A 154 0.27 -15.80 -19.80
CA LYS A 154 1.06 -16.65 -18.90
C LYS A 154 1.61 -15.89 -17.69
N VAL A 155 1.37 -14.58 -17.61
CA VAL A 155 1.81 -13.75 -16.49
C VAL A 155 0.77 -13.79 -15.38
N LYS A 156 1.23 -13.99 -14.16
CA LYS A 156 0.41 -13.97 -12.95
C LYS A 156 1.06 -13.05 -11.91
N ILE A 157 0.27 -12.26 -11.24
CA ILE A 157 0.70 -11.48 -10.07
C ILE A 157 0.50 -12.32 -8.82
N VAL A 158 1.54 -12.47 -8.02
CA VAL A 158 1.47 -13.15 -6.72
C VAL A 158 1.74 -12.13 -5.63
N GLY A 159 0.78 -11.98 -4.72
CA GLY A 159 0.91 -11.08 -3.57
C GLY A 159 1.56 -11.77 -2.38
N GLY A 160 2.57 -11.12 -1.78
CA GLY A 160 3.22 -11.53 -0.54
C GLY A 160 3.34 -10.37 0.44
N GLY A 161 3.50 -10.68 1.73
CA GLY A 161 3.52 -9.69 2.82
C GLY A 161 2.14 -9.39 3.42
N GLY A 162 2.10 -8.75 4.58
CA GLY A 162 0.86 -8.45 5.30
C GLY A 162 -0.13 -7.56 4.55
N GLY A 163 0.32 -6.81 3.55
CA GLY A 163 -0.52 -5.98 2.66
C GLY A 163 -0.78 -6.59 1.28
N ALA A 164 -0.55 -7.89 1.09
CA ALA A 164 -0.68 -8.57 -0.20
C ALA A 164 -2.05 -8.37 -0.85
N SER A 165 -3.12 -8.39 -0.06
CA SER A 165 -4.50 -8.23 -0.54
C SER A 165 -4.92 -6.77 -0.78
N VAL A 166 -4.06 -5.80 -0.50
CA VAL A 166 -4.40 -4.36 -0.61
C VAL A 166 -4.22 -3.85 -2.03
N LEU A 167 -3.03 -3.98 -2.61
CA LEU A 167 -2.69 -3.40 -3.92
C LEU A 167 -2.56 -4.44 -5.03
N ALA A 168 -2.00 -5.62 -4.75
CA ALA A 168 -1.72 -6.60 -5.79
C ALA A 168 -2.96 -7.07 -6.58
N PRO A 169 -4.14 -7.33 -5.96
CA PRO A 169 -5.35 -7.65 -6.72
C PRO A 169 -5.83 -6.48 -7.59
N PHE A 170 -5.70 -5.25 -7.08
CA PHE A 170 -6.09 -4.06 -7.83
C PHE A 170 -5.19 -3.84 -9.05
N VAL A 171 -3.88 -4.02 -8.90
CA VAL A 171 -2.91 -3.98 -10.01
C VAL A 171 -3.20 -5.06 -11.05
N ALA A 172 -3.47 -6.29 -10.60
CA ALA A 172 -3.82 -7.40 -11.50
C ALA A 172 -5.09 -7.10 -12.32
N GLU A 173 -6.12 -6.54 -11.68
CA GLU A 173 -7.35 -6.11 -12.35
C GLU A 173 -7.07 -5.02 -13.39
N GLN A 174 -6.29 -3.98 -13.04
CA GLN A 174 -5.90 -2.90 -13.96
C GLN A 174 -5.17 -3.43 -15.20
N LEU A 175 -4.30 -4.42 -15.01
CA LEU A 175 -3.52 -5.04 -16.07
C LEU A 175 -4.24 -6.21 -16.75
N GLN A 176 -5.43 -6.61 -16.30
CA GLN A 176 -6.14 -7.81 -16.77
C GLN A 176 -5.26 -9.08 -16.67
N LEU A 177 -4.56 -9.22 -15.54
CA LEU A 177 -3.73 -10.36 -15.20
C LEU A 177 -4.40 -11.22 -14.13
N GLN A 178 -4.00 -12.49 -14.03
CA GLN A 178 -4.38 -13.34 -12.91
C GLN A 178 -3.70 -12.87 -11.63
N TYR A 179 -4.39 -13.06 -10.50
CA TYR A 179 -3.85 -12.79 -9.17
C TYR A 179 -3.97 -14.03 -8.29
N ASP A 180 -2.90 -14.31 -7.54
CA ASP A 180 -2.90 -15.24 -6.42
C ASP A 180 -2.28 -14.58 -5.19
N LYS A 181 -2.76 -14.98 -4.02
CA LYS A 181 -2.10 -14.66 -2.75
C LYS A 181 -1.20 -15.84 -2.39
N ALA A 182 0.06 -15.56 -2.04
CA ALA A 182 0.97 -16.59 -1.57
C ALA A 182 0.45 -17.23 -0.27
N ASP A 183 0.69 -18.53 -0.12
CA ASP A 183 0.45 -19.21 1.14
C ASP A 183 1.31 -18.56 2.23
N TYR A 184 0.71 -18.32 3.41
CA TYR A 184 1.37 -17.60 4.53
C TYR A 184 1.94 -16.24 4.13
N ALA A 185 1.24 -15.53 3.25
CA ALA A 185 1.68 -14.24 2.69
C ALA A 185 2.16 -13.25 3.75
N GLU A 186 1.47 -13.17 4.89
CA GLU A 186 1.75 -12.23 5.99
C GLU A 186 3.11 -12.46 6.66
N VAL A 187 3.65 -13.68 6.61
CA VAL A 187 4.94 -14.07 7.19
C VAL A 187 5.96 -14.57 6.16
N ILE A 188 5.67 -14.41 4.87
CA ILE A 188 6.48 -14.97 3.77
C ILE A 188 7.94 -14.49 3.81
N SER A 189 8.18 -13.26 4.22
CA SER A 189 9.54 -12.72 4.37
C SER A 189 10.32 -13.43 5.46
N SER A 190 9.68 -13.76 6.59
CA SER A 190 10.29 -14.51 7.68
C SER A 190 10.60 -15.95 7.27
N ILE A 191 9.69 -16.57 6.51
CA ILE A 191 9.91 -17.92 5.93
C ILE A 191 11.10 -17.88 4.97
N GLY A 192 11.16 -16.86 4.09
CA GLY A 192 12.26 -16.69 3.16
C GLY A 192 13.61 -16.55 3.85
N VAL A 193 13.67 -15.74 4.91
CA VAL A 193 14.90 -15.57 5.72
C VAL A 193 15.29 -16.88 6.42
N ALA A 194 14.33 -17.58 7.02
CA ALA A 194 14.59 -18.86 7.70
C ALA A 194 15.03 -19.96 6.74
N SER A 195 14.64 -19.87 5.47
CA SER A 195 14.99 -20.85 4.43
C SER A 195 16.26 -20.46 3.65
N SER A 196 16.79 -19.25 3.86
CA SER A 196 17.99 -18.80 3.17
C SER A 196 19.23 -19.48 3.74
N MET A 197 20.13 -19.94 2.86
CA MET A 197 21.45 -20.41 3.25
C MET A 197 22.38 -19.23 3.45
N MET A 198 23.22 -19.27 4.50
CA MET A 198 24.33 -18.33 4.63
C MET A 198 25.37 -18.65 3.56
N GLN A 199 25.70 -17.67 2.72
CA GLN A 199 26.82 -17.72 1.79
C GLN A 199 27.88 -16.74 2.24
N GLU A 200 29.09 -17.22 2.44
CA GLU A 200 30.26 -16.38 2.65
C GLU A 200 31.16 -16.51 1.41
N GLN A 201 31.48 -15.39 0.79
CA GLN A 201 32.35 -15.34 -0.38
C GLN A 201 33.67 -14.65 0.02
N LEU A 202 34.76 -15.38 -0.04
CA LEU A 202 36.12 -14.86 0.15
C LEU A 202 36.73 -14.60 -1.23
N GLU A 203 37.07 -13.34 -1.51
CA GLU A 203 37.91 -12.99 -2.68
C GLU A 203 39.33 -12.74 -2.19
N GLU A 204 40.26 -13.52 -2.66
CA GLU A 204 41.69 -13.33 -2.43
C GLU A 204 42.35 -12.84 -3.73
N THR A 205 42.98 -11.66 -3.68
CA THR A 205 43.77 -11.16 -4.82
C THR A 205 45.16 -11.75 -4.72
N VAL A 206 45.56 -12.57 -5.67
CA VAL A 206 46.90 -13.14 -5.80
C VAL A 206 47.75 -12.25 -6.68
#